data_1eb33df8429de9c58c541d527cd68de5
#
_entry.id   1eb33df8429de9c58c541d527cd68de5
#
_cell.length_a   1.000
_cell.length_b   1.000
_cell.length_c   1.000
_cell.angle_alpha   90.00
_cell.angle_beta   90.00
_cell.angle_gamma   90.00
#
_symmetry.space_group_name_H-M   'P 1'
#
loop_
_entity.id
_entity.type
_entity.pdbx_description
1 polymer ?
#
loop_
_entity_poly.entity_id
_entity_poly.type
_entity_poly.pdbx_seq_one_letter_code
_entity_poly.pdbx_strand_id
1 'polypeptide(L)'
;IDVSTGGGEGAHGVQARAGQGEAYPPTPTTSFTQPIGMAATFDRELIRRAGDITGKEARAFENAVGKSGHCRLAPTVDMCRDPRWGRNEEGYGEDPYLTGKMASEYISGMQDEHNYDGTPIVPGGRGDRIRTGAVLKHFYANNQEYRRAYDSFDVSDKVKYDYELEPFRYCAQEGHAEGVMTSYHE
;
A
#
# COMPACT_ATOMS: atom_id res chain seq x y z
N ILE A 1 -0.12 -6.49 -13.47
CA ILE A 1 0.62 -6.06 -12.27
C ILE A 1 1.82 -6.96 -12.17
N ASP A 2 2.99 -6.40 -12.34
CA ASP A 2 4.22 -7.17 -12.25
C ASP A 2 4.68 -7.25 -10.79
N VAL A 3 4.30 -8.32 -10.13
CA VAL A 3 4.77 -8.62 -8.77
C VAL A 3 6.26 -8.95 -8.73
N SER A 4 6.88 -9.18 -9.91
CA SER A 4 8.31 -9.45 -9.98
C SER A 4 9.17 -8.24 -9.66
N THR A 5 8.61 -7.06 -9.70
CA THR A 5 9.31 -5.85 -9.24
C THR A 5 9.52 -5.83 -7.72
N GLY A 6 8.96 -6.80 -7.02
CA GLY A 6 9.15 -6.98 -5.58
C GLY A 6 8.71 -5.78 -4.73
N GLY A 7 8.36 -4.72 -5.41
CA GLY A 7 8.26 -3.42 -4.79
C GLY A 7 6.86 -3.09 -4.40
N GLY A 8 6.16 -3.71 -3.68
CA GLY A 8 4.83 -3.24 -3.41
C GLY A 8 4.03 -4.08 -2.48
N GLU A 9 4.68 -4.95 -1.82
CA GLU A 9 3.97 -5.80 -0.89
C GLU A 9 3.71 -5.14 0.46
N GLY A 10 4.24 -3.98 0.68
CA GLY A 10 3.97 -3.22 1.88
C GLY A 10 4.38 -1.76 1.72
N ALA A 11 3.89 -0.91 2.57
CA ALA A 11 4.22 0.50 2.57
C ALA A 11 5.62 0.80 3.13
N HIS A 12 6.58 -0.10 2.95
CA HIS A 12 7.93 0.03 3.50
C HIS A 12 9.03 0.18 2.45
N GLY A 13 8.66 0.49 1.20
CA GLY A 13 9.60 0.82 0.13
C GLY A 13 9.36 0.05 -1.17
N VAL A 14 10.03 0.50 -2.24
CA VAL A 14 9.82 -0.03 -3.60
C VAL A 14 10.35 -1.45 -3.77
N GLN A 15 11.42 -1.80 -3.08
CA GLN A 15 12.07 -3.11 -3.16
C GLN A 15 12.31 -3.73 -1.77
N ALA A 16 11.36 -3.53 -0.87
CA ALA A 16 11.50 -3.98 0.50
C ALA A 16 11.70 -5.50 0.66
N ARG A 17 11.26 -6.30 -0.30
CA ARG A 17 11.54 -7.74 -0.39
C ARG A 17 12.57 -8.02 -1.49
N ALA A 18 13.76 -7.48 -1.33
CA ALA A 18 14.88 -7.78 -2.21
C ALA A 18 15.10 -9.29 -2.32
N GLY A 19 15.17 -9.80 -3.54
CA GLY A 19 15.37 -11.22 -3.84
C GLY A 19 14.19 -11.94 -4.46
N GLN A 20 13.04 -11.30 -4.56
CA GLN A 20 11.90 -11.85 -5.29
C GLN A 20 11.86 -11.29 -6.72
N GLY A 21 12.64 -11.81 -7.58
CA GLY A 21 12.62 -11.48 -8.99
C GLY A 21 14.00 -11.08 -9.50
N GLU A 22 14.70 -12.04 -10.06
CA GLU A 22 15.98 -11.86 -10.73
C GLU A 22 15.90 -11.03 -12.03
N ALA A 23 14.73 -10.52 -12.37
CA ALA A 23 14.48 -9.83 -13.63
C ALA A 23 15.05 -8.40 -13.68
N TYR A 24 15.52 -7.86 -12.56
CA TYR A 24 16.08 -6.50 -12.51
C TYR A 24 17.40 -6.47 -11.77
N PRO A 25 18.35 -5.65 -12.25
CA PRO A 25 19.57 -5.42 -11.48
C PRO A 25 19.17 -4.86 -10.10
N PRO A 26 19.87 -5.26 -9.04
CA PRO A 26 19.60 -4.74 -7.71
C PRO A 26 19.85 -3.23 -7.71
N THR A 27 18.79 -2.47 -7.67
CA THR A 27 18.85 -1.02 -7.56
C THR A 27 18.54 -0.65 -6.11
N PRO A 28 19.42 0.04 -5.41
CA PRO A 28 19.14 0.47 -4.05
C PRO A 28 17.91 1.36 -4.01
N THR A 29 16.95 1.02 -3.17
CA THR A 29 15.78 1.84 -2.87
C THR A 29 15.67 2.03 -1.37
N THR A 30 14.93 3.05 -0.94
CA THR A 30 14.70 3.30 0.48
C THR A 30 13.85 2.18 1.07
N SER A 31 14.28 1.64 2.20
CA SER A 31 13.50 0.72 3.02
C SER A 31 13.07 1.44 4.29
N PHE A 32 11.77 1.52 4.50
CA PHE A 32 11.17 2.14 5.67
C PHE A 32 10.89 1.09 6.76
N THR A 33 10.59 1.58 7.94
CA THR A 33 10.01 0.76 9.02
C THR A 33 8.72 0.10 8.51
N GLN A 34 8.43 -1.09 9.01
CA GLN A 34 7.17 -1.78 8.71
C GLN A 34 5.96 -0.90 9.06
N PRO A 35 4.86 -0.99 8.29
CA PRO A 35 3.69 -0.13 8.48
C PRO A 35 3.13 -0.11 9.90
N ILE A 36 3.12 -1.24 10.59
CA ILE A 36 2.70 -1.31 12.00
C ILE A 36 3.53 -0.38 12.91
N GLY A 37 4.83 -0.30 12.67
CA GLY A 37 5.72 0.61 13.40
C GLY A 37 5.55 2.06 12.98
N MET A 38 5.32 2.31 11.69
CA MET A 38 5.03 3.67 11.20
C MET A 38 3.71 4.20 11.76
N ALA A 39 2.65 3.38 11.79
CA ALA A 39 1.35 3.77 12.33
C ALA A 39 1.42 4.09 13.82
N ALA A 40 2.27 3.40 14.58
CA ALA A 40 2.48 3.66 16.00
C ALA A 40 3.08 5.05 16.31
N THR A 41 3.57 5.77 15.32
CA THR A 41 4.02 7.15 15.47
C THR A 41 2.86 8.14 15.59
N PHE A 42 1.67 7.80 15.11
CA PHE A 42 0.52 8.69 14.93
C PHE A 42 0.82 9.95 14.09
N ASP A 43 1.92 9.93 13.33
CA ASP A 43 2.39 11.04 12.51
C ASP A 43 1.99 10.87 11.04
N ARG A 44 0.89 11.47 10.67
CA ARG A 44 0.33 11.42 9.31
C ARG A 44 1.28 12.02 8.27
N GLU A 45 1.98 13.10 8.63
CA GLU A 45 2.92 13.76 7.74
C GLU A 45 4.11 12.87 7.42
N LEU A 46 4.66 12.19 8.44
CA LEU A 46 5.71 11.20 8.26
C LEU A 46 5.30 10.09 7.27
N ILE A 47 4.09 9.57 7.42
CA ILE A 47 3.55 8.53 6.53
C ILE A 47 3.40 9.05 5.10
N ARG A 48 2.87 10.26 4.93
CA ARG A 48 2.75 10.90 3.62
C ARG A 48 4.13 11.07 2.94
N ARG A 49 5.14 11.49 3.69
CA ARG A 49 6.52 11.61 3.18
C ARG A 49 7.11 10.27 2.78
N ALA A 50 6.86 9.21 3.53
CA ALA A 50 7.27 7.87 3.14
C ALA A 50 6.62 7.45 1.81
N GLY A 51 5.32 7.71 1.64
CA GLY A 51 4.62 7.53 0.38
C GLY A 51 5.23 8.35 -0.77
N ASP A 52 5.52 9.62 -0.56
CA ASP A 52 6.14 10.51 -1.56
C ASP A 52 7.48 9.96 -2.05
N ILE A 53 8.35 9.51 -1.15
CA ILE A 53 9.63 8.92 -1.50
C ILE A 53 9.42 7.61 -2.29
N THR A 54 8.53 6.74 -1.82
CA THR A 54 8.20 5.48 -2.50
C THR A 54 7.68 5.73 -3.91
N GLY A 55 6.79 6.69 -4.09
CA GLY A 55 6.24 7.05 -5.41
C GLY A 55 7.31 7.57 -6.37
N LYS A 56 8.23 8.43 -5.88
CA LYS A 56 9.36 8.95 -6.66
C LYS A 56 10.31 7.82 -7.09
N GLU A 57 10.71 6.97 -6.16
CA GLU A 57 11.60 5.84 -6.44
C GLU A 57 10.95 4.83 -7.39
N ALA A 58 9.65 4.53 -7.20
CA ALA A 58 8.91 3.66 -8.08
C ALA A 58 8.90 4.18 -9.53
N ARG A 59 8.59 5.45 -9.72
CA ARG A 59 8.59 6.09 -11.04
C ARG A 59 9.99 6.12 -11.66
N ALA A 60 11.00 6.47 -10.89
CA ALA A 60 12.38 6.48 -11.35
C ALA A 60 12.84 5.09 -11.80
N PHE A 61 12.52 4.08 -11.01
CA PHE A 61 12.84 2.69 -11.31
C PHE A 61 12.17 2.21 -12.60
N GLU A 62 10.86 2.46 -12.75
CA GLU A 62 10.11 2.09 -13.96
C GLU A 62 10.66 2.77 -15.20
N ASN A 63 11.00 4.05 -15.10
CA ASN A 63 11.63 4.78 -16.22
C ASN A 63 12.99 4.21 -16.60
N ALA A 64 13.78 3.80 -15.62
CA ALA A 64 15.11 3.23 -15.85
C ALA A 64 15.06 1.86 -16.54
N VAL A 65 14.09 1.02 -16.19
CA VAL A 65 13.98 -0.34 -16.77
C VAL A 65 13.09 -0.40 -18.00
N GLY A 66 12.41 0.68 -18.35
CA GLY A 66 11.59 0.77 -19.56
C GLY A 66 10.37 -0.15 -19.56
N LYS A 67 9.91 -0.59 -18.39
CA LYS A 67 8.72 -1.44 -18.26
C LYS A 67 7.54 -0.66 -17.69
N SER A 68 6.36 -1.00 -18.17
CA SER A 68 5.11 -0.48 -17.64
C SER A 68 4.65 -1.33 -16.44
N GLY A 69 4.53 -0.74 -15.30
CA GLY A 69 4.04 -1.37 -14.08
C GLY A 69 3.68 -0.28 -13.09
N HIS A 70 2.81 0.63 -13.52
CA HIS A 70 2.51 1.85 -12.76
C HIS A 70 1.63 1.62 -11.53
N CYS A 71 1.51 0.38 -11.07
CA CYS A 71 0.73 0.05 -9.87
C CYS A 71 1.59 -0.70 -8.86
N ARG A 72 1.33 -0.43 -7.58
CA ARG A 72 1.94 -1.11 -6.44
C ARG A 72 0.87 -1.83 -5.63
N LEU A 73 1.12 -3.10 -5.28
CA LEU A 73 0.25 -3.88 -4.40
C LEU A 73 0.44 -3.41 -2.93
N ALA A 74 0.11 -2.16 -2.70
CA ALA A 74 0.27 -1.44 -1.43
C ALA A 74 -0.72 -0.27 -1.35
N PRO A 75 -1.12 0.13 -0.14
CA PRO A 75 -0.81 -0.48 1.16
C PRO A 75 -1.64 -1.72 1.47
N THR A 76 -1.17 -2.50 2.46
CA THR A 76 -1.96 -3.55 3.12
C THR A 76 -2.83 -2.89 4.18
N VAL A 77 -4.15 -2.96 4.02
CA VAL A 77 -5.12 -2.34 4.93
C VAL A 77 -5.99 -3.38 5.64
N ASP A 78 -5.57 -4.63 5.61
CA ASP A 78 -6.13 -5.69 6.45
C ASP A 78 -5.99 -5.31 7.93
N MET A 79 -7.02 -5.58 8.72
CA MET A 79 -6.99 -5.31 10.15
C MET A 79 -6.11 -6.33 10.90
N CYS A 80 -5.21 -5.85 11.75
CA CYS A 80 -4.33 -6.70 12.57
C CYS A 80 -5.09 -7.29 13.76
N ARG A 81 -6.19 -8.01 13.51
CA ARG A 81 -7.16 -8.46 14.52
C ARG A 81 -6.74 -9.71 15.29
N ASP A 82 -5.74 -10.45 14.81
CA ASP A 82 -5.22 -11.65 15.47
C ASP A 82 -3.69 -11.63 15.44
N PRO A 83 -3.01 -11.68 16.60
CA PRO A 83 -1.56 -11.64 16.67
C PRO A 83 -0.88 -12.86 16.04
N ARG A 84 -1.60 -13.93 15.78
CA ARG A 84 -1.09 -15.13 15.11
C ARG A 84 -1.00 -14.99 13.60
N TRP A 85 -1.63 -13.98 13.02
CA TRP A 85 -1.52 -13.76 11.59
C TRP A 85 -0.09 -13.37 11.20
N GLY A 86 0.51 -14.13 10.28
CA GLY A 86 1.92 -14.01 9.91
C GLY A 86 2.30 -12.75 9.13
N ARG A 87 1.33 -11.86 8.82
CA ARG A 87 1.55 -10.64 8.04
C ARG A 87 1.11 -9.36 8.77
N ASN A 88 0.97 -9.43 10.08
CA ASN A 88 0.57 -8.25 10.88
C ASN A 88 1.51 -7.06 10.69
N GLU A 89 2.80 -7.29 10.40
CA GLU A 89 3.76 -6.21 10.18
C GLU A 89 3.45 -5.37 8.95
N GLU A 90 2.73 -5.90 7.97
CA GLU A 90 2.34 -5.18 6.76
C GLU A 90 1.15 -4.22 6.99
N GLY A 91 0.38 -4.44 8.05
CA GLY A 91 -0.79 -3.62 8.39
C GLY A 91 -0.48 -2.43 9.28
N TYR A 92 -1.48 -1.60 9.53
CA TYR A 92 -1.34 -0.37 10.32
C TYR A 92 -1.88 -0.49 11.76
N GLY A 93 -2.43 -1.65 12.14
CA GLY A 93 -2.92 -1.91 13.48
C GLY A 93 -4.32 -2.52 13.54
N GLU A 94 -4.93 -2.43 14.71
CA GLU A 94 -6.22 -3.02 15.03
C GLU A 94 -7.39 -2.03 14.91
N ASP A 95 -7.10 -0.73 14.81
CA ASP A 95 -8.10 0.32 14.72
C ASP A 95 -8.38 0.69 13.26
N PRO A 96 -9.64 0.57 12.78
CA PRO A 96 -9.97 0.82 11.40
C PRO A 96 -9.84 2.29 11.00
N TYR A 97 -10.07 3.22 11.92
CA TYR A 97 -9.89 4.64 11.67
C TYR A 97 -8.41 4.99 11.52
N LEU A 98 -7.56 4.54 12.45
CA LEU A 98 -6.11 4.74 12.37
C LEU A 98 -5.55 4.15 11.08
N THR A 99 -5.90 2.90 10.78
CA THR A 99 -5.48 2.21 9.56
C THR A 99 -5.89 3.00 8.32
N GLY A 100 -7.15 3.40 8.24
CA GLY A 100 -7.67 4.15 7.10
C GLY A 100 -6.98 5.50 6.92
N LYS A 101 -6.78 6.26 7.99
CA LYS A 101 -6.14 7.58 7.93
C LYS A 101 -4.66 7.50 7.57
N MET A 102 -3.92 6.59 8.18
CA MET A 102 -2.49 6.43 7.89
C MET A 102 -2.28 5.91 6.46
N ALA A 103 -3.03 4.89 6.05
CA ALA A 103 -2.93 4.36 4.70
C ALA A 103 -3.34 5.39 3.64
N SER A 104 -4.36 6.22 3.88
CA SER A 104 -4.75 7.30 2.96
C SER A 104 -3.64 8.32 2.76
N GLU A 105 -2.92 8.69 3.81
CA GLU A 105 -1.76 9.59 3.69
C GLU A 105 -0.62 8.95 2.88
N TYR A 106 -0.35 7.67 3.12
CA TYR A 106 0.65 6.96 2.32
C TYR A 106 0.28 6.92 0.84
N ILE A 107 -0.98 6.61 0.52
CA ILE A 107 -1.50 6.58 -0.84
C ILE A 107 -1.38 7.95 -1.50
N SER A 108 -1.87 8.99 -0.82
CA SER A 108 -1.78 10.36 -1.31
C SER A 108 -0.34 10.75 -1.62
N GLY A 109 0.60 10.46 -0.71
CA GLY A 109 2.02 10.71 -0.95
C GLY A 109 2.56 9.93 -2.15
N MET A 110 2.22 8.66 -2.27
CA MET A 110 2.72 7.78 -3.33
C MET A 110 2.18 8.14 -4.71
N GLN A 111 0.90 8.47 -4.79
CA GLN A 111 0.21 8.80 -6.04
C GLN A 111 0.35 10.25 -6.46
N ASP A 112 0.60 11.15 -5.51
CA ASP A 112 0.52 12.59 -5.73
C ASP A 112 1.35 13.05 -6.93
N GLU A 113 0.78 13.89 -7.72
CA GLU A 113 1.40 14.61 -8.84
C GLU A 113 2.19 15.83 -8.40
N HIS A 114 2.13 16.16 -7.13
CA HIS A 114 2.90 17.22 -6.50
C HIS A 114 3.99 16.65 -5.58
N ASN A 115 5.10 17.33 -5.53
CA ASN A 115 6.10 17.10 -4.51
C ASN A 115 5.54 17.45 -3.12
N TYR A 116 6.20 16.99 -2.08
CA TYR A 116 5.81 17.28 -0.71
C TYR A 116 5.67 18.78 -0.40
N ASP A 117 6.45 19.61 -1.06
CA ASP A 117 6.41 21.08 -0.93
C ASP A 117 5.30 21.75 -1.76
N GLY A 118 4.43 20.96 -2.39
CA GLY A 118 3.32 21.44 -3.21
C GLY A 118 3.71 21.82 -4.65
N THR A 119 4.97 21.66 -5.04
CA THR A 119 5.38 21.91 -6.42
C THR A 119 4.95 20.78 -7.35
N PRO A 120 4.47 21.05 -8.58
CA PRO A 120 4.15 20.01 -9.55
C PRO A 120 5.37 19.17 -9.91
N ILE A 121 5.21 17.85 -10.01
CA ILE A 121 6.29 16.93 -10.41
C ILE A 121 6.73 17.19 -11.85
N VAL A 122 5.76 17.53 -12.70
CA VAL A 122 6.01 17.90 -14.09
C VAL A 122 5.61 19.34 -14.28
N PRO A 123 6.55 20.26 -14.49
CA PRO A 123 6.23 21.68 -14.74
C PRO A 123 5.27 21.80 -15.93
N GLY A 124 4.11 22.43 -15.71
CA GLY A 124 3.07 22.57 -16.72
C GLY A 124 2.33 21.27 -17.06
N GLY A 125 2.57 20.22 -16.29
CA GLY A 125 1.83 18.97 -16.40
C GLY A 125 0.35 19.15 -16.03
N ARG A 126 -0.52 18.46 -16.75
CA ARG A 126 -1.92 18.39 -16.38
C ARG A 126 -2.03 17.55 -15.11
N GLY A 127 -2.83 18.02 -14.17
CA GLY A 127 -3.10 17.35 -12.90
C GLY A 127 -3.87 16.02 -12.99
N ASP A 128 -3.66 15.26 -14.07
CA ASP A 128 -4.30 14.00 -14.39
C ASP A 128 -3.32 12.80 -14.40
N ARG A 129 -2.09 13.00 -13.96
CA ARG A 129 -1.06 11.94 -13.94
C ARG A 129 -0.59 11.66 -12.54
N ILE A 130 -0.78 10.44 -12.11
CA ILE A 130 -0.23 9.91 -10.85
C ILE A 130 1.18 9.33 -11.08
N ARG A 131 1.99 9.30 -10.02
CA ARG A 131 3.34 8.70 -10.08
C ARG A 131 3.29 7.20 -10.25
N THR A 132 2.50 6.56 -9.41
CA THR A 132 2.25 5.12 -9.43
C THR A 132 0.94 4.84 -8.72
N GLY A 133 0.12 3.93 -9.22
CA GLY A 133 -1.18 3.62 -8.63
C GLY A 133 -1.06 2.75 -7.39
N ALA A 134 -1.79 3.09 -6.35
CA ALA A 134 -1.97 2.25 -5.18
C ALA A 134 -3.05 1.20 -5.42
N VAL A 135 -2.75 -0.05 -5.10
CA VAL A 135 -3.70 -1.17 -5.13
C VAL A 135 -3.86 -1.70 -3.72
N LEU A 136 -4.99 -1.39 -3.11
CA LEU A 136 -5.32 -1.81 -1.74
C LEU A 136 -5.40 -3.33 -1.65
N LYS A 137 -4.97 -3.89 -0.53
CA LYS A 137 -5.05 -5.33 -0.30
C LYS A 137 -5.29 -5.67 1.17
N HIS A 138 -5.90 -6.80 1.40
CA HIS A 138 -6.56 -7.74 0.50
C HIS A 138 -8.07 -7.65 0.75
N PHE A 139 -8.86 -7.29 -0.21
CA PHE A 139 -10.29 -7.03 -0.03
C PHE A 139 -11.09 -8.33 -0.02
N TYR A 140 -11.66 -8.69 1.11
CA TYR A 140 -11.54 -8.23 2.46
C TYR A 140 -11.36 -9.40 3.44
N ALA A 141 -11.07 -9.12 4.73
CA ALA A 141 -10.97 -10.10 5.83
C ALA A 141 -9.88 -11.17 5.64
N ASN A 142 -8.77 -10.84 4.97
CA ASN A 142 -7.69 -11.76 4.64
C ASN A 142 -6.65 -11.83 5.77
N ASN A 143 -7.00 -12.43 6.91
CA ASN A 143 -6.12 -12.53 8.07
C ASN A 143 -5.74 -13.97 8.43
N GLN A 144 -5.68 -14.85 7.45
CA GLN A 144 -5.26 -16.23 7.60
C GLN A 144 -4.44 -16.66 6.39
N GLU A 145 -3.21 -17.15 6.64
CA GLU A 145 -2.33 -17.65 5.57
C GLU A 145 -2.51 -19.15 5.32
N TYR A 146 -2.81 -19.92 6.38
CA TYR A 146 -3.05 -21.35 6.24
C TYR A 146 -4.31 -21.60 5.43
N ARG A 147 -4.18 -22.34 4.34
CA ARG A 147 -5.26 -22.70 3.39
C ARG A 147 -6.00 -21.49 2.80
N ARG A 148 -5.38 -20.33 2.72
CA ARG A 148 -6.01 -19.06 2.28
C ARG A 148 -6.66 -19.12 0.90
N ALA A 149 -6.26 -20.06 0.04
CA ALA A 149 -6.82 -20.25 -1.30
C ALA A 149 -7.98 -21.27 -1.36
N TYR A 150 -8.38 -21.80 -0.21
CA TYR A 150 -9.38 -22.87 -0.14
C TYR A 150 -10.44 -22.66 0.95
N ASP A 151 -10.14 -21.84 1.93
CA ASP A 151 -11.05 -21.58 3.04
C ASP A 151 -11.89 -20.36 2.75
N SER A 152 -13.17 -20.41 3.11
CA SER A 152 -14.08 -19.28 3.07
C SER A 152 -14.21 -18.66 4.46
N PHE A 153 -14.39 -17.35 4.54
CA PHE A 153 -14.57 -16.62 5.80
C PHE A 153 -15.94 -15.98 5.83
N ASP A 154 -16.68 -16.35 6.85
CA ASP A 154 -17.97 -15.73 7.13
C ASP A 154 -17.78 -14.69 8.26
N VAL A 155 -18.08 -13.45 7.95
CA VAL A 155 -18.09 -12.35 8.91
C VAL A 155 -19.49 -11.75 8.95
N SER A 156 -19.97 -11.41 10.15
CA SER A 156 -21.28 -10.74 10.27
C SER A 156 -21.27 -9.40 9.55
N ASP A 157 -22.44 -8.95 9.10
CA ASP A 157 -22.58 -7.65 8.43
C ASP A 157 -22.04 -6.50 9.28
N LYS A 158 -22.23 -6.56 10.60
CA LYS A 158 -21.66 -5.57 11.51
C LYS A 158 -20.14 -5.52 11.44
N VAL A 159 -19.47 -6.64 11.53
CA VAL A 159 -18.00 -6.72 11.44
C VAL A 159 -17.54 -6.30 10.06
N LYS A 160 -18.23 -6.74 9.02
CA LYS A 160 -17.93 -6.37 7.65
C LYS A 160 -17.94 -4.85 7.44
N TYR A 161 -19.03 -4.19 7.77
CA TYR A 161 -19.20 -2.76 7.47
C TYR A 161 -18.55 -1.83 8.49
N ASP A 162 -18.58 -2.16 9.77
CA ASP A 162 -18.08 -1.29 10.82
C ASP A 162 -16.56 -1.45 11.06
N TYR A 163 -15.95 -2.51 10.54
CA TYR A 163 -14.57 -2.86 10.86
C TYR A 163 -13.72 -3.20 9.62
N GLU A 164 -14.05 -4.27 8.89
CA GLU A 164 -13.22 -4.76 7.79
C GLU A 164 -13.19 -3.82 6.57
N LEU A 165 -14.31 -3.21 6.22
CA LEU A 165 -14.43 -2.34 5.05
C LEU A 165 -14.06 -0.88 5.33
N GLU A 166 -14.02 -0.45 6.58
CA GLU A 166 -13.74 0.96 6.91
C GLU A 166 -12.37 1.44 6.42
N PRO A 167 -11.26 0.72 6.58
CA PRO A 167 -9.97 1.15 6.03
C PRO A 167 -10.01 1.31 4.51
N PHE A 168 -10.67 0.38 3.82
CA PHE A 168 -10.82 0.46 2.36
C PHE A 168 -11.63 1.69 1.94
N ARG A 169 -12.69 2.01 2.69
CA ARG A 169 -13.51 3.20 2.44
C ARG A 169 -12.68 4.48 2.57
N TYR A 170 -11.90 4.64 3.63
CA TYR A 170 -11.01 5.78 3.80
C TYR A 170 -9.99 5.87 2.67
N CYS A 171 -9.33 4.78 2.34
CA CYS A 171 -8.33 4.74 1.28
C CYS A 171 -8.91 5.07 -0.10
N ALA A 172 -10.14 4.66 -0.37
CA ALA A 172 -10.81 4.99 -1.63
C ALA A 172 -11.28 6.46 -1.66
N GLN A 173 -11.88 6.96 -0.57
CA GLN A 173 -12.50 8.29 -0.54
C GLN A 173 -11.51 9.43 -0.28
N GLU A 174 -10.52 9.20 0.56
CA GLU A 174 -9.54 10.23 0.96
C GLU A 174 -8.16 10.02 0.32
N GLY A 175 -7.73 8.78 0.16
CA GLY A 175 -6.46 8.43 -0.50
C GLY A 175 -6.57 8.34 -2.02
N HIS A 176 -7.78 8.23 -2.56
CA HIS A 176 -8.05 8.05 -3.99
C HIS A 176 -7.29 6.88 -4.61
N ALA A 177 -7.22 5.74 -3.90
CA ALA A 177 -6.53 4.54 -4.39
C ALA A 177 -7.07 4.08 -5.75
N GLU A 178 -6.18 3.73 -6.67
CA GLU A 178 -6.50 3.37 -8.06
C GLU A 178 -7.08 1.97 -8.23
N GLY A 179 -6.84 1.08 -7.29
CA GLY A 179 -7.29 -0.28 -7.42
C GLY A 179 -7.43 -1.02 -6.09
N VAL A 180 -8.05 -2.18 -6.20
CA VAL A 180 -8.24 -3.10 -5.07
C VAL A 180 -7.90 -4.52 -5.51
N MET A 181 -7.08 -5.19 -4.72
CA MET A 181 -6.79 -6.61 -4.86
C MET A 181 -7.74 -7.39 -3.96
N THR A 182 -8.52 -8.31 -4.55
CA THR A 182 -9.37 -9.20 -3.77
C THR A 182 -8.54 -10.12 -2.88
N SER A 183 -9.13 -10.58 -1.78
CA SER A 183 -8.54 -11.61 -0.93
C SER A 183 -8.40 -12.95 -1.67
N TYR A 184 -7.64 -13.86 -1.09
CA TYR A 184 -7.36 -15.17 -1.70
C TYR A 184 -8.46 -16.20 -1.46
N HIS A 185 -9.28 -16.01 -0.45
CA HIS A 185 -10.38 -16.93 -0.11
C HIS A 185 -11.64 -16.66 -0.93
N GLU A 186 -12.50 -17.67 -1.01
CA GLU A 186 -13.79 -17.61 -1.70
C GLU A 186 -14.87 -16.89 -0.88
#